data_f97efb3525a1ec6664338cf5d3a4781b
#
_entry.id   f97efb3525a1ec6664338cf5d3a4781b
#
_cell.length_a   1.000
_cell.length_b   1.000
_cell.length_c   1.000
_cell.angle_alpha   90.00
_cell.angle_beta   90.00
_cell.angle_gamma   90.00
#
_symmetry.space_group_name_H-M   'P 1'
#
loop_
_entity.id
_entity.type
_entity.pdbx_description
1 polymer ?
#
loop_
_entity_poly.entity_id
_entity_poly.type
_entity_poly.pdbx_seq_one_letter_code
_entity_poly.pdbx_strand_id
1 'polypeptide(L)'
;MTFKYDEAVPWGRSFDEYRRMFALSDNDFCLRIVGCGDGPASFNTEMFQRGYRVVSCDPLYQLNAARIQERIDVTYENIMQQTYQNQHRFVWTSIKTPVELGALRLAAMERFLADFVDGKKDGRYVTGELPDLPFEGGAFDLAVCSHFLFLYSDILTFEFHRRAIEEMCRVASEARIFPLLNYNAEPSPFVEPLLDELANSGFSASIETVPYEFQRGGNKMLRVRRLEKT
;
A
#
# COMPACT_ATOMS: atom_id res chain seq x y z
N MET A 1 -17.87 -15.22 -7.54
CA MET A 1 -18.02 -13.89 -8.16
C MET A 1 -16.67 -13.21 -8.19
N THR A 2 -16.36 -12.46 -9.25
CA THR A 2 -15.12 -11.73 -9.40
C THR A 2 -15.32 -10.35 -8.75
N PHE A 3 -14.34 -9.86 -7.99
CA PHE A 3 -14.32 -8.47 -7.55
C PHE A 3 -14.22 -7.57 -8.78
N LYS A 4 -15.02 -6.52 -8.85
CA LYS A 4 -14.99 -5.54 -9.93
C LYS A 4 -14.81 -4.16 -9.32
N TYR A 5 -13.72 -3.51 -9.67
CA TYR A 5 -13.46 -2.10 -9.36
C TYR A 5 -12.88 -1.42 -10.58
N ASP A 6 -13.50 -0.34 -10.99
CA ASP A 6 -13.02 0.49 -12.10
C ASP A 6 -12.01 1.55 -11.61
N GLU A 7 -11.90 1.75 -10.30
CA GLU A 7 -11.01 2.72 -9.65
C GLU A 7 -10.44 2.15 -8.33
N ALA A 8 -9.30 2.70 -7.88
CA ALA A 8 -8.72 2.38 -6.57
C ALA A 8 -9.68 2.79 -5.44
N VAL A 9 -9.95 1.86 -4.53
CA VAL A 9 -10.93 2.06 -3.45
C VAL A 9 -10.26 2.47 -2.14
N PRO A 10 -10.82 3.45 -1.40
CA PRO A 10 -10.31 3.87 -0.10
C PRO A 10 -10.57 2.78 0.95
N TRP A 11 -9.55 1.99 1.28
CA TRP A 11 -9.64 0.87 2.23
C TRP A 11 -8.42 0.85 3.15
N GLY A 12 -8.46 1.67 4.20
CA GLY A 12 -7.33 1.92 5.09
C GLY A 12 -6.87 0.72 5.90
N ARG A 13 -5.58 0.70 6.19
CA ARG A 13 -4.92 -0.32 7.01
C ARG A 13 -4.15 0.31 8.16
N SER A 14 -3.97 -0.47 9.23
CA SER A 14 -3.33 -0.03 10.46
C SER A 14 -1.80 -0.14 10.42
N PHE A 15 -1.15 0.45 11.43
CA PHE A 15 0.28 0.29 11.69
C PHE A 15 0.70 -1.17 11.81
N ASP A 16 -0.03 -1.99 12.58
CA ASP A 16 0.31 -3.39 12.78
C ASP A 16 0.23 -4.21 11.49
N GLU A 17 -0.69 -3.85 10.59
CA GLU A 17 -0.76 -4.47 9.28
C GLU A 17 0.45 -4.07 8.42
N TYR A 18 0.81 -2.77 8.35
CA TYR A 18 2.00 -2.30 7.63
C TYR A 18 3.27 -2.94 8.16
N ARG A 19 3.45 -2.99 9.49
CA ARG A 19 4.60 -3.66 10.12
C ARG A 19 4.75 -5.10 9.63
N ARG A 20 3.65 -5.85 9.55
CA ARG A 20 3.66 -7.26 9.13
C ARG A 20 3.74 -7.42 7.61
N MET A 21 3.03 -6.61 6.82
CA MET A 21 3.03 -6.68 5.36
C MET A 21 4.40 -6.38 4.75
N PHE A 22 5.12 -5.45 5.34
CA PHE A 22 6.43 -5.03 4.87
C PHE A 22 7.58 -5.55 5.72
N ALA A 23 7.32 -6.47 6.67
CA ALA A 23 8.31 -7.01 7.61
C ALA A 23 9.17 -5.90 8.24
N LEU A 24 8.52 -4.77 8.66
CA LEU A 24 9.22 -3.64 9.24
C LEU A 24 9.80 -4.01 10.61
N SER A 25 11.10 -3.84 10.76
CA SER A 25 11.82 -3.91 12.01
C SER A 25 11.74 -2.58 12.77
N ASP A 26 12.14 -2.60 14.04
CA ASP A 26 12.21 -1.36 14.84
C ASP A 26 13.23 -0.35 14.27
N ASN A 27 14.28 -0.83 13.59
CA ASN A 27 15.23 0.02 12.89
C ASN A 27 14.61 0.68 11.64
N ASP A 28 13.70 0.00 10.94
CA ASP A 28 13.03 0.58 9.77
C ASP A 28 12.16 1.78 10.16
N PHE A 29 11.63 1.84 11.40
CA PHE A 29 10.83 2.99 11.86
C PHE A 29 11.64 4.29 11.98
N CYS A 30 12.97 4.20 12.09
CA CYS A 30 13.86 5.36 12.12
C CYS A 30 14.21 5.89 10.71
N LEU A 31 13.84 5.18 9.66
CA LEU A 31 14.07 5.57 8.27
C LEU A 31 13.11 6.68 7.85
N ARG A 32 13.50 7.45 6.83
CA ARG A 32 12.61 8.34 6.10
C ARG A 32 11.74 7.49 5.18
N ILE A 33 10.48 7.29 5.55
CA ILE A 33 9.56 6.40 4.83
C ILE A 33 8.59 7.21 4.00
N VAL A 34 8.34 6.78 2.75
CA VAL A 34 7.21 7.24 1.94
C VAL A 34 6.25 6.08 1.66
N GLY A 35 4.96 6.29 1.92
CA GLY A 35 3.88 5.40 1.50
C GLY A 35 3.28 5.88 0.18
N CYS A 36 3.27 5.01 -0.83
CA CYS A 36 2.81 5.31 -2.18
C CYS A 36 1.47 4.62 -2.44
N GLY A 37 0.40 5.42 -2.67
CA GLY A 37 -0.94 4.90 -2.79
C GLY A 37 -1.49 4.40 -1.44
N ASP A 38 -1.24 5.15 -0.37
CA ASP A 38 -1.61 4.75 1.01
C ASP A 38 -3.11 4.87 1.28
N GLY A 39 -3.82 5.72 0.52
CA GLY A 39 -5.23 5.98 0.78
C GLY A 39 -5.49 6.42 2.23
N PRO A 40 -6.63 6.04 2.84
CA PRO A 40 -6.99 6.43 4.20
C PRO A 40 -6.41 5.48 5.26
N ALA A 41 -5.13 5.09 5.12
CA ALA A 41 -4.44 4.23 6.10
C ALA A 41 -4.05 5.02 7.36
N SER A 42 -4.17 4.40 8.55
CA SER A 42 -3.73 5.01 9.79
C SER A 42 -2.23 4.86 10.07
N PHE A 43 -1.49 4.21 9.18
CA PHE A 43 -0.06 3.98 9.37
C PHE A 43 0.72 5.27 9.65
N ASN A 44 0.51 6.32 8.85
CA ASN A 44 1.16 7.62 9.03
C ASN A 44 0.83 8.23 10.41
N THR A 45 -0.46 8.33 10.75
CA THR A 45 -0.93 8.84 12.04
C THR A 45 -0.31 8.07 13.20
N GLU A 46 -0.33 6.75 13.13
CA GLU A 46 0.18 5.90 14.21
C GLU A 46 1.70 5.93 14.34
N MET A 47 2.44 6.09 13.23
CA MET A 47 3.89 6.36 13.24
C MET A 47 4.18 7.71 13.91
N PHE A 48 3.45 8.76 13.55
CA PHE A 48 3.61 10.08 14.15
C PHE A 48 3.35 10.08 15.65
N GLN A 49 2.30 9.40 16.11
CA GLN A 49 1.98 9.25 17.54
C GLN A 49 3.09 8.51 18.33
N ARG A 50 3.87 7.68 17.66
CA ARG A 50 5.04 6.97 18.22
C ARG A 50 6.35 7.76 18.13
N GLY A 51 6.30 8.98 17.61
CA GLY A 51 7.47 9.85 17.44
C GLY A 51 8.29 9.57 16.16
N TYR A 52 7.77 8.78 15.24
CA TYR A 52 8.38 8.52 13.93
C TYR A 52 7.77 9.40 12.84
N ARG A 53 8.42 9.44 11.68
CA ARG A 53 7.97 10.22 10.54
C ARG A 53 7.77 9.36 9.30
N VAL A 54 6.58 9.52 8.69
CA VAL A 54 6.22 8.95 7.39
C VAL A 54 5.60 10.06 6.55
N VAL A 55 5.87 10.07 5.27
CA VAL A 55 5.11 10.84 4.29
C VAL A 55 4.23 9.88 3.52
N SER A 56 2.93 10.12 3.48
CA SER A 56 1.99 9.35 2.63
C SER A 56 1.66 10.17 1.39
N CYS A 57 1.74 9.54 0.22
CA CYS A 57 1.46 10.14 -1.07
C CYS A 57 0.32 9.39 -1.77
N ASP A 58 -0.77 10.10 -2.08
CA ASP A 58 -1.96 9.52 -2.68
C ASP A 58 -2.79 10.63 -3.39
N PRO A 59 -3.37 10.36 -4.58
CA PRO A 59 -4.25 11.31 -5.24
C PRO A 59 -5.52 11.64 -4.43
N LEU A 60 -5.94 10.76 -3.51
CA LEU A 60 -7.06 10.99 -2.60
C LEU A 60 -6.87 12.28 -1.78
N TYR A 61 -5.63 12.63 -1.45
CA TYR A 61 -5.31 13.79 -0.59
C TYR A 61 -5.51 15.16 -1.25
N GLN A 62 -5.88 15.22 -2.53
CA GLN A 62 -6.40 16.45 -3.14
C GLN A 62 -7.77 16.85 -2.57
N LEU A 63 -8.53 15.89 -2.06
CA LEU A 63 -9.83 16.12 -1.47
C LEU A 63 -9.72 16.67 -0.04
N ASN A 64 -10.79 17.25 0.46
CA ASN A 64 -10.93 17.58 1.88
C ASN A 64 -11.45 16.36 2.66
N ALA A 65 -11.33 16.41 4.00
CA ALA A 65 -11.71 15.31 4.88
C ALA A 65 -13.18 14.86 4.70
N ALA A 66 -14.12 15.81 4.50
CA ALA A 66 -15.54 15.48 4.31
C ALA A 66 -15.77 14.68 3.02
N ARG A 67 -15.11 15.05 1.93
CA ARG A 67 -15.21 14.31 0.66
C ARG A 67 -14.54 12.94 0.71
N ILE A 68 -13.46 12.81 1.50
CA ILE A 68 -12.83 11.51 1.74
C ILE A 68 -13.80 10.63 2.55
N GLN A 69 -14.43 11.18 3.59
CA GLN A 69 -15.43 10.45 4.38
C GLN A 69 -16.59 9.94 3.52
N GLU A 70 -17.16 10.79 2.67
CA GLU A 70 -18.23 10.39 1.73
C GLU A 70 -17.79 9.21 0.85
N ARG A 71 -16.55 9.22 0.33
CA ARG A 71 -16.02 8.12 -0.47
C ARG A 71 -15.86 6.83 0.34
N ILE A 72 -15.41 6.94 1.58
CA ILE A 72 -15.29 5.81 2.50
C ILE A 72 -16.68 5.18 2.72
N ASP A 73 -17.68 5.98 3.05
CA ASP A 73 -19.03 5.51 3.36
C ASP A 73 -19.65 4.76 2.19
N VAL A 74 -19.58 5.34 0.98
CA VAL A 74 -20.10 4.71 -0.25
C VAL A 74 -19.37 3.38 -0.56
N THR A 75 -18.06 3.34 -0.34
CA THR A 75 -17.24 2.18 -0.69
C THR A 75 -17.36 1.05 0.33
N TYR A 76 -17.50 1.40 1.61
CA TYR A 76 -17.50 0.46 2.71
C TYR A 76 -18.58 -0.63 2.58
N GLU A 77 -19.83 -0.24 2.32
CA GLU A 77 -20.93 -1.19 2.18
C GLU A 77 -20.70 -2.19 1.04
N ASN A 78 -20.23 -1.69 -0.11
CA ASN A 78 -19.96 -2.52 -1.27
C ASN A 78 -18.83 -3.52 -0.99
N ILE A 79 -17.70 -3.07 -0.40
CA ILE A 79 -16.57 -3.95 -0.08
C ILE A 79 -16.99 -5.01 0.94
N MET A 80 -17.75 -4.63 1.96
CA MET A 80 -18.22 -5.58 2.97
C MET A 80 -19.15 -6.62 2.36
N GLN A 81 -20.08 -6.22 1.49
CA GLN A 81 -20.94 -7.16 0.77
C GLN A 81 -20.12 -8.15 -0.07
N GLN A 82 -19.12 -7.67 -0.83
CA GLN A 82 -18.25 -8.53 -1.62
C GLN A 82 -17.40 -9.45 -0.72
N THR A 83 -16.95 -8.97 0.43
CA THR A 83 -16.22 -9.76 1.42
C THR A 83 -17.06 -10.91 1.94
N TYR A 84 -18.33 -10.65 2.31
CA TYR A 84 -19.26 -11.72 2.73
C TYR A 84 -19.49 -12.77 1.66
N GLN A 85 -19.54 -12.39 0.40
CA GLN A 85 -19.74 -13.32 -0.73
C GLN A 85 -18.48 -14.15 -1.04
N ASN A 86 -17.30 -13.64 -0.70
CA ASN A 86 -16.02 -14.23 -1.09
C ASN A 86 -15.17 -14.67 0.12
N GLN A 87 -15.79 -14.96 1.28
CA GLN A 87 -15.08 -15.33 2.52
C GLN A 87 -14.05 -16.46 2.34
N HIS A 88 -14.27 -17.39 1.42
CA HIS A 88 -13.36 -18.49 1.13
C HIS A 88 -11.99 -18.07 0.57
N ARG A 89 -11.88 -16.84 0.05
CA ARG A 89 -10.63 -16.26 -0.47
C ARG A 89 -9.74 -15.70 0.61
N PHE A 90 -10.22 -15.58 1.85
CA PHE A 90 -9.50 -14.98 2.97
C PHE A 90 -9.10 -16.01 4.01
N VAL A 91 -8.09 -15.65 4.80
CA VAL A 91 -7.59 -16.43 5.92
C VAL A 91 -8.05 -15.77 7.22
N TRP A 92 -9.03 -16.40 7.87
CA TRP A 92 -9.69 -15.88 9.07
C TRP A 92 -8.96 -16.36 10.35
N THR A 93 -7.68 -16.00 10.50
CA THR A 93 -6.85 -16.36 11.66
C THR A 93 -6.61 -15.19 12.60
N SER A 94 -5.95 -14.14 12.13
CA SER A 94 -5.72 -12.91 12.88
C SER A 94 -6.95 -12.02 12.92
N ILE A 95 -7.69 -11.94 11.83
CA ILE A 95 -9.03 -11.34 11.72
C ILE A 95 -10.01 -12.52 11.66
N LYS A 96 -10.95 -12.62 12.58
CA LYS A 96 -11.77 -13.83 12.74
C LYS A 96 -13.04 -13.84 11.90
N THR A 97 -13.59 -12.68 11.61
CA THR A 97 -14.88 -12.53 10.92
C THR A 97 -14.91 -11.31 10.00
N PRO A 98 -15.83 -11.29 9.01
CA PRO A 98 -16.07 -10.07 8.21
C PRO A 98 -16.48 -8.87 9.06
N VAL A 99 -17.22 -9.07 10.15
CA VAL A 99 -17.61 -7.98 11.08
C VAL A 99 -16.37 -7.37 11.73
N GLU A 100 -15.46 -8.21 12.22
CA GLU A 100 -14.18 -7.76 12.79
C GLU A 100 -13.33 -7.03 11.74
N LEU A 101 -13.26 -7.54 10.51
CA LEU A 101 -12.57 -6.84 9.41
C LEU A 101 -13.15 -5.44 9.21
N GLY A 102 -14.47 -5.33 9.10
CA GLY A 102 -15.13 -4.04 8.90
C GLY A 102 -14.81 -3.07 10.03
N ALA A 103 -14.88 -3.51 11.29
CA ALA A 103 -14.53 -2.69 12.45
C ALA A 103 -13.07 -2.21 12.42
N LEU A 104 -12.13 -3.10 12.08
CA LEU A 104 -10.70 -2.73 11.94
C LEU A 104 -10.47 -1.70 10.84
N ARG A 105 -11.14 -1.84 9.70
CA ARG A 105 -11.03 -0.89 8.58
C ARG A 105 -11.58 0.48 8.94
N LEU A 106 -12.79 0.53 9.52
CA LEU A 106 -13.38 1.79 9.99
C LEU A 106 -12.47 2.47 11.00
N ALA A 107 -11.99 1.74 12.02
CA ALA A 107 -11.12 2.31 13.04
C ALA A 107 -9.80 2.88 12.46
N ALA A 108 -9.23 2.24 11.43
CA ALA A 108 -8.04 2.78 10.75
C ALA A 108 -8.39 4.06 9.98
N MET A 109 -9.48 4.07 9.21
CA MET A 109 -9.89 5.22 8.42
C MET A 109 -10.35 6.40 9.28
N GLU A 110 -11.00 6.15 10.41
CA GLU A 110 -11.36 7.18 11.40
C GLU A 110 -10.11 7.84 12.01
N ARG A 111 -9.09 7.05 12.38
CA ARG A 111 -7.81 7.60 12.87
C ARG A 111 -7.11 8.46 11.82
N PHE A 112 -7.09 8.01 10.57
CA PHE A 112 -6.57 8.80 9.46
C PHE A 112 -7.32 10.12 9.33
N LEU A 113 -8.65 10.11 9.28
CA LEU A 113 -9.47 11.32 9.11
C LEU A 113 -9.30 12.31 10.25
N ALA A 114 -9.17 11.81 11.49
CA ALA A 114 -8.95 12.65 12.66
C ALA A 114 -7.62 13.43 12.62
N ASP A 115 -6.60 12.88 11.95
CA ASP A 115 -5.26 13.47 11.80
C ASP A 115 -5.06 14.20 10.46
N PHE A 116 -5.87 13.89 9.44
CA PHE A 116 -5.61 14.26 8.05
C PHE A 116 -5.40 15.76 7.84
N VAL A 117 -6.23 16.60 8.46
CA VAL A 117 -6.17 18.06 8.26
C VAL A 117 -4.86 18.64 8.80
N ASP A 118 -4.46 18.23 9.98
CA ASP A 118 -3.23 18.71 10.62
C ASP A 118 -2.00 18.03 9.99
N GLY A 119 -2.06 16.74 9.73
CA GLY A 119 -0.99 16.03 9.04
C GLY A 119 -0.73 16.55 7.62
N LYS A 120 -1.76 17.06 6.93
CA LYS A 120 -1.58 17.71 5.63
C LYS A 120 -0.87 19.06 5.76
N LYS A 121 -1.19 19.86 6.80
CA LYS A 121 -0.47 21.11 7.10
C LYS A 121 0.98 20.83 7.46
N ASP A 122 1.26 19.74 8.16
CA ASP A 122 2.60 19.29 8.56
C ASP A 122 3.41 18.69 7.38
N GLY A 123 2.81 18.56 6.19
CA GLY A 123 3.43 17.93 5.02
C GLY A 123 3.53 16.41 5.09
N ARG A 124 2.79 15.75 6.00
CA ARG A 124 2.77 14.29 6.13
C ARG A 124 1.85 13.59 5.11
N TYR A 125 0.87 14.30 4.58
CA TYR A 125 -0.03 13.83 3.50
C TYR A 125 0.14 14.71 2.28
N VAL A 126 0.70 14.13 1.22
CA VAL A 126 1.06 14.84 -0.03
C VAL A 126 0.20 14.30 -1.17
N THR A 127 -0.39 15.21 -1.94
CA THR A 127 -1.11 14.83 -3.16
C THR A 127 -0.12 14.47 -4.25
N GLY A 128 -0.23 13.28 -4.80
CA GLY A 128 0.60 12.76 -5.89
C GLY A 128 0.25 11.31 -6.18
N GLU A 129 0.73 10.81 -7.28
CA GLU A 129 0.42 9.44 -7.74
C GLU A 129 1.58 8.81 -8.49
N LEU A 130 1.68 7.49 -8.40
CA LEU A 130 2.57 6.71 -9.26
C LEU A 130 2.04 6.78 -10.72
N PRO A 131 2.92 6.79 -11.70
CA PRO A 131 4.37 6.58 -11.60
C PRO A 131 5.19 7.88 -11.54
N ASP A 132 4.60 9.02 -11.17
CA ASP A 132 5.28 10.32 -11.15
C ASP A 132 5.06 10.99 -9.77
N LEU A 133 6.00 10.76 -8.83
CA LEU A 133 5.92 11.27 -7.45
C LEU A 133 6.51 12.67 -7.32
N PRO A 134 5.89 13.58 -6.53
CA PRO A 134 6.34 14.96 -6.39
C PRO A 134 7.50 15.11 -5.41
N PHE A 135 8.49 14.22 -5.47
CA PHE A 135 9.64 14.22 -4.57
C PHE A 135 10.97 14.20 -5.35
N GLU A 136 12.00 14.78 -4.75
CA GLU A 136 13.37 14.70 -5.25
C GLU A 136 13.90 13.26 -5.16
N GLY A 137 14.86 12.91 -6.03
CA GLY A 137 15.55 11.65 -5.98
C GLY A 137 16.30 11.44 -4.66
N GLY A 138 16.14 10.28 -4.03
CA GLY A 138 16.79 9.95 -2.76
C GLY A 138 16.24 10.72 -1.54
N ALA A 139 15.05 11.32 -1.64
CA ALA A 139 14.41 12.00 -0.53
C ALA A 139 14.10 11.05 0.65
N PHE A 140 13.95 9.76 0.38
CA PHE A 140 13.58 8.74 1.35
C PHE A 140 14.58 7.58 1.38
N ASP A 141 14.50 6.80 2.45
CA ASP A 141 15.30 5.57 2.60
C ASP A 141 14.48 4.34 2.19
N LEU A 142 13.15 4.38 2.44
CA LEU A 142 12.22 3.30 2.15
C LEU A 142 10.93 3.84 1.52
N ALA A 143 10.52 3.26 0.39
CA ALA A 143 9.20 3.44 -0.20
C ALA A 143 8.37 2.16 -0.01
N VAL A 144 7.13 2.30 0.47
CA VAL A 144 6.19 1.18 0.64
C VAL A 144 4.94 1.41 -0.21
N CYS A 145 4.43 0.35 -0.85
CA CYS A 145 3.20 0.40 -1.63
C CYS A 145 2.29 -0.76 -1.22
N SER A 146 1.19 -0.42 -0.52
CA SER A 146 0.26 -1.38 0.04
C SER A 146 -0.99 -1.52 -0.81
N HIS A 147 -1.30 -2.74 -1.28
CA HIS A 147 -2.56 -3.08 -1.94
C HIS A 147 -2.94 -2.12 -3.10
N PHE A 148 -1.95 -1.71 -3.88
CA PHE A 148 -2.17 -0.88 -5.06
C PHE A 148 -1.62 -1.57 -6.32
N LEU A 149 -0.31 -1.59 -6.57
CA LEU A 149 0.24 -2.00 -7.87
C LEU A 149 -0.32 -3.36 -8.34
N PHE A 150 0.10 -4.45 -7.72
CA PHE A 150 -0.28 -5.80 -8.20
C PHE A 150 -1.75 -6.13 -7.95
N LEU A 151 -2.37 -5.52 -6.94
CA LEU A 151 -3.79 -5.73 -6.68
C LEU A 151 -4.65 -5.31 -7.87
N TYR A 152 -4.23 -4.27 -8.60
CA TYR A 152 -4.90 -3.73 -9.78
C TYR A 152 -4.30 -4.19 -11.11
N SER A 153 -3.61 -5.34 -11.17
CA SER A 153 -2.99 -5.88 -12.39
C SER A 153 -3.98 -6.09 -13.54
N ASP A 154 -5.27 -6.21 -13.26
CA ASP A 154 -6.29 -6.39 -14.29
C ASP A 154 -6.60 -5.06 -15.05
N ILE A 155 -6.23 -3.91 -14.48
CA ILE A 155 -6.49 -2.57 -15.08
C ILE A 155 -5.22 -1.74 -15.29
N LEU A 156 -4.18 -1.95 -14.50
CA LEU A 156 -2.88 -1.30 -14.67
C LEU A 156 -2.00 -2.13 -15.61
N THR A 157 -1.33 -1.47 -16.54
CA THR A 157 -0.47 -2.15 -17.52
C THR A 157 0.86 -2.60 -16.92
N PHE A 158 1.56 -3.53 -17.58
CA PHE A 158 2.93 -3.92 -17.23
C PHE A 158 3.87 -2.69 -17.17
N GLU A 159 3.78 -1.83 -18.17
CA GLU A 159 4.60 -0.61 -18.26
C GLU A 159 4.33 0.34 -17.08
N PHE A 160 3.10 0.46 -16.63
CA PHE A 160 2.77 1.22 -15.42
C PHE A 160 3.48 0.64 -14.19
N HIS A 161 3.43 -0.68 -14.00
CA HIS A 161 4.10 -1.34 -12.88
C HIS A 161 5.62 -1.11 -12.91
N ARG A 162 6.23 -1.27 -14.08
CA ARG A 162 7.67 -1.05 -14.29
C ARG A 162 8.05 0.39 -13.89
N ARG A 163 7.40 1.38 -14.50
CA ARG A 163 7.66 2.80 -14.20
C ARG A 163 7.39 3.16 -12.74
N ALA A 164 6.33 2.62 -12.15
CA ALA A 164 6.01 2.87 -10.74
C ALA A 164 7.10 2.34 -9.80
N ILE A 165 7.63 1.15 -10.05
CA ILE A 165 8.72 0.58 -9.25
C ILE A 165 10.01 1.37 -9.43
N GLU A 166 10.36 1.77 -10.66
CA GLU A 166 11.52 2.62 -10.95
C GLU A 166 11.42 3.97 -10.25
N GLU A 167 10.20 4.56 -10.23
CA GLU A 167 9.94 5.83 -9.54
C GLU A 167 10.06 5.69 -8.01
N MET A 168 9.52 4.62 -7.42
CA MET A 168 9.72 4.32 -6.00
C MET A 168 11.22 4.20 -5.67
N CYS A 169 12.01 3.54 -6.54
CA CYS A 169 13.45 3.42 -6.40
C CYS A 169 14.23 4.70 -6.82
N ARG A 170 13.60 5.67 -7.47
CA ARG A 170 14.16 7.00 -7.69
C ARG A 170 14.10 7.84 -6.43
N VAL A 171 12.96 7.81 -5.73
CA VAL A 171 12.73 8.62 -4.55
C VAL A 171 13.25 7.99 -3.27
N ALA A 172 13.46 6.65 -3.25
CA ALA A 172 13.93 5.91 -2.07
C ALA A 172 15.06 4.91 -2.44
N SER A 173 15.87 4.57 -1.44
CA SER A 173 16.95 3.57 -1.60
C SER A 173 16.43 2.14 -1.73
N GLU A 174 15.25 1.87 -1.17
CA GLU A 174 14.58 0.58 -1.20
C GLU A 174 13.07 0.77 -1.44
N ALA A 175 12.46 -0.12 -2.21
CA ALA A 175 11.02 -0.20 -2.38
C ALA A 175 10.50 -1.57 -1.90
N ARG A 176 9.37 -1.58 -1.17
CA ARG A 176 8.63 -2.78 -0.76
C ARG A 176 7.20 -2.69 -1.23
N ILE A 177 6.72 -3.69 -1.97
CA ILE A 177 5.39 -3.72 -2.57
C ILE A 177 4.63 -4.98 -2.11
N PHE A 178 3.42 -4.80 -1.64
CA PHE A 178 2.57 -5.86 -1.09
C PHE A 178 1.08 -5.65 -1.44
N PRO A 179 0.29 -6.69 -1.72
CA PRO A 179 0.66 -8.08 -2.01
C PRO A 179 1.09 -8.27 -3.48
N LEU A 180 1.51 -9.48 -3.84
CA LEU A 180 1.82 -9.87 -5.23
C LEU A 180 0.64 -10.59 -5.90
N LEU A 181 -0.56 -10.40 -5.38
CA LEU A 181 -1.82 -10.95 -5.87
C LEU A 181 -2.70 -9.85 -6.43
N ASN A 182 -3.55 -10.23 -7.42
CA ASN A 182 -4.65 -9.38 -7.88
C ASN A 182 -5.87 -9.45 -6.93
N TYR A 183 -6.93 -8.73 -7.23
CA TYR A 183 -8.18 -8.75 -6.45
C TYR A 183 -8.84 -10.11 -6.33
N ASN A 184 -8.56 -11.02 -7.27
CA ASN A 184 -9.11 -12.36 -7.29
C ASN A 184 -8.31 -13.36 -6.46
N ALA A 185 -7.29 -12.89 -5.71
CA ALA A 185 -6.32 -13.70 -4.97
C ALA A 185 -5.50 -14.64 -5.89
N GLU A 186 -5.27 -14.21 -7.13
CA GLU A 186 -4.43 -14.89 -8.10
C GLU A 186 -3.08 -14.17 -8.17
N PRO A 187 -1.95 -14.89 -8.38
CA PRO A 187 -0.68 -14.26 -8.60
C PRO A 187 -0.75 -13.27 -9.78
N SER A 188 -0.24 -12.05 -9.60
CA SER A 188 -0.18 -11.10 -10.69
C SER A 188 0.73 -11.62 -11.81
N PRO A 189 0.27 -11.59 -13.08
CA PRO A 189 1.06 -12.09 -14.22
C PRO A 189 2.30 -11.25 -14.48
N PHE A 190 2.42 -10.09 -13.84
CA PHE A 190 3.52 -9.16 -14.06
C PHE A 190 4.73 -9.39 -13.14
N VAL A 191 4.59 -10.20 -12.07
CA VAL A 191 5.65 -10.38 -11.07
C VAL A 191 6.92 -10.95 -11.70
N GLU A 192 6.82 -12.11 -12.34
CA GLU A 192 8.00 -12.76 -12.94
C GLU A 192 8.65 -11.93 -14.06
N PRO A 193 7.87 -11.40 -15.04
CA PRO A 193 8.48 -10.54 -16.07
C PRO A 193 9.14 -9.27 -15.49
N LEU A 194 8.60 -8.71 -14.39
CA LEU A 194 9.21 -7.54 -13.74
C LEU A 194 10.52 -7.87 -13.06
N LEU A 195 10.68 -9.05 -12.47
CA LEU A 195 11.95 -9.47 -11.88
C LEU A 195 13.05 -9.49 -12.93
N ASP A 196 12.78 -10.05 -14.12
CA ASP A 196 13.73 -10.11 -15.24
C ASP A 196 14.08 -8.69 -15.74
N GLU A 197 13.07 -7.85 -15.95
CA GLU A 197 13.24 -6.48 -16.43
C GLU A 197 14.05 -5.62 -15.45
N LEU A 198 13.73 -5.69 -14.16
CA LEU A 198 14.43 -4.95 -13.11
C LEU A 198 15.90 -5.39 -12.99
N ALA A 199 16.18 -6.70 -13.09
CA ALA A 199 17.55 -7.21 -13.07
C ALA A 199 18.37 -6.66 -14.25
N ASN A 200 17.77 -6.60 -15.44
CA ASN A 200 18.41 -6.03 -16.63
C ASN A 200 18.59 -4.51 -16.56
N SER A 201 17.78 -3.82 -15.73
CA SER A 201 17.79 -2.36 -15.57
C SER A 201 18.64 -1.88 -14.38
N GLY A 202 19.44 -2.77 -13.77
CA GLY A 202 20.36 -2.41 -12.68
C GLY A 202 19.71 -2.34 -11.31
N PHE A 203 18.67 -3.13 -11.10
CA PHE A 203 18.05 -3.30 -9.79
C PHE A 203 18.27 -4.73 -9.26
N SER A 204 18.37 -4.87 -7.95
CA SER A 204 18.22 -6.14 -7.24
C SER A 204 16.77 -6.25 -6.79
N ALA A 205 16.09 -7.30 -7.21
CA ALA A 205 14.71 -7.57 -6.84
C ALA A 205 14.59 -8.99 -6.23
N SER A 206 13.83 -9.12 -5.14
CA SER A 206 13.57 -10.39 -4.47
C SER A 206 12.13 -10.48 -3.96
N ILE A 207 11.59 -11.70 -3.99
CA ILE A 207 10.30 -11.99 -3.35
C ILE A 207 10.57 -12.53 -1.95
N GLU A 208 9.98 -11.89 -0.95
CA GLU A 208 10.12 -12.25 0.46
C GLU A 208 8.79 -12.67 1.06
N THR A 209 8.79 -13.73 1.86
CA THR A 209 7.62 -14.11 2.66
C THR A 209 7.53 -13.21 3.89
N VAL A 210 6.32 -12.72 4.18
CA VAL A 210 6.07 -11.79 5.30
C VAL A 210 5.09 -12.39 6.32
N PRO A 211 5.13 -11.95 7.59
CA PRO A 211 4.26 -12.45 8.66
C PRO A 211 2.83 -11.85 8.60
N TYR A 212 2.30 -11.67 7.40
CA TYR A 212 0.94 -11.18 7.15
C TYR A 212 0.32 -12.00 6.03
N GLU A 213 -0.86 -12.54 6.29
CA GLU A 213 -1.69 -13.16 5.28
C GLU A 213 -3.15 -12.90 5.65
N PHE A 214 -3.86 -12.18 4.78
CA PHE A 214 -5.31 -12.03 4.87
C PHE A 214 -5.99 -12.54 3.61
N GLN A 215 -5.58 -12.12 2.43
CA GLN A 215 -5.90 -12.82 1.18
C GLN A 215 -5.14 -14.15 1.15
N ARG A 216 -5.81 -15.25 0.82
CA ARG A 216 -5.18 -16.58 0.76
C ARG A 216 -4.04 -16.59 -0.27
N GLY A 217 -2.83 -16.97 0.17
CA GLY A 217 -1.62 -16.90 -0.63
C GLY A 217 -0.98 -15.50 -0.70
N GLY A 218 -1.62 -14.48 -0.11
CA GLY A 218 -1.12 -13.09 -0.06
C GLY A 218 -0.18 -12.86 1.10
N ASN A 219 0.94 -13.58 1.15
CA ASN A 219 1.97 -13.48 2.18
C ASN A 219 3.36 -13.21 1.60
N LYS A 220 3.42 -12.64 0.40
CA LYS A 220 4.68 -12.30 -0.26
C LYS A 220 4.71 -10.83 -0.61
N MET A 221 5.87 -10.20 -0.44
CA MET A 221 6.17 -8.87 -0.91
C MET A 221 7.31 -8.90 -1.93
N LEU A 222 7.34 -7.94 -2.83
CA LEU A 222 8.47 -7.63 -3.68
C LEU A 222 9.33 -6.59 -2.98
N ARG A 223 10.63 -6.87 -2.87
CA ARG A 223 11.65 -5.95 -2.38
C ARG A 223 12.60 -5.59 -3.51
N VAL A 224 12.79 -4.30 -3.75
CA VAL A 224 13.62 -3.80 -4.85
C VAL A 224 14.61 -2.76 -4.32
N ARG A 225 15.85 -2.83 -4.80
CA ARG A 225 16.91 -1.86 -4.53
C ARG A 225 17.67 -1.54 -5.81
N ARG A 226 18.09 -0.31 -5.96
CA ARG A 226 19.01 0.03 -7.04
C ARG A 226 20.41 -0.54 -6.72
N LEU A 227 21.03 -1.19 -7.68
CA LEU A 227 22.43 -1.62 -7.57
C LEU A 227 23.33 -0.39 -7.63
N GLU A 228 24.29 -0.30 -6.72
CA GLU A 228 25.33 0.73 -6.82
C GLU A 228 26.15 0.48 -8.09
N LYS A 229 26.38 1.53 -8.89
CA LYS A 229 27.32 1.43 -10.02
C LYS A 229 28.71 1.30 -9.42
N THR A 230 29.29 0.11 -9.57
CA THR A 230 30.71 -0.14 -9.29
C THR A 230 31.60 0.71 -10.19
#